data_1f95faaf066abeddb025e505ce9ad6c0
#
_entry.id   1f95faaf066abeddb025e505ce9ad6c0
#
_cell.length_a   1.000
_cell.length_b   1.000
_cell.length_c   1.000
_cell.angle_alpha   90.00
_cell.angle_beta   90.00
_cell.angle_gamma   90.00
#
_symmetry.space_group_name_H-M   'P 1'
#
loop_
_entity.id
_entity.type
_entity.pdbx_description
1 polymer ?
#
loop_
_entity_poly.entity_id
_entity_poly.type
_entity_poly.pdbx_seq_one_letter_code
_entity_poly.pdbx_strand_id
1 'polypeptide(L)'
;LHLSIRRQRQMCIRDRLTVLNAEEDVEKIASMVDFVFCAVDMKKDEIRALEEKYAKAECPVVSNNSAHRHTPDVPMVIPEVNPEHIEIIASQRKRLGTKRGFIAVKSNCSLQSYVPALAPLMDKYKVTKALACTYQAISGAGKTFESFPEILDNVIPYIGGEEEKSEKEPLKIWGHIEGDVIVDATAPAITTQCLRVPVSDGHTAAVFVSFENKPSKEEILQAWKDFSGVPQELQLPSAPKQFLNYFTEDDRPQAKLDRNLEGGMAVSIGRLREDSQYDYKFVCLSHNTLLSLIHISEP
;
A
#
# COMPACT_ATOMS: atom_id res chain seq x y z
N LEU A 1 -23.30 -18.25 11.33
CA LEU A 1 -24.18 -18.30 10.15
C LEU A 1 -23.62 -17.47 8.98
N HIS A 2 -23.10 -16.25 9.19
CA HIS A 2 -22.56 -15.40 8.12
C HIS A 2 -21.33 -16.01 7.41
N LEU A 3 -20.44 -16.71 8.12
CA LEU A 3 -19.25 -17.35 7.55
C LEU A 3 -19.61 -18.55 6.66
N SER A 4 -20.67 -19.29 6.99
CA SER A 4 -21.12 -20.43 6.17
C SER A 4 -21.80 -19.97 4.89
N ILE A 5 -22.53 -18.87 4.93
CA ILE A 5 -23.17 -18.26 3.75
C ILE A 5 -22.12 -17.66 2.81
N ARG A 6 -21.07 -17.01 3.31
CA ARG A 6 -19.92 -16.55 2.50
C ARG A 6 -19.19 -17.72 1.84
N ARG A 7 -18.89 -18.78 2.56
CA ARG A 7 -18.30 -20.02 1.99
C ARG A 7 -19.20 -20.67 0.94
N GLN A 8 -20.50 -20.74 1.17
CA GLN A 8 -21.43 -21.29 0.18
C GLN A 8 -21.54 -20.37 -1.06
N ARG A 9 -21.51 -19.07 -0.88
CA ARG A 9 -21.55 -18.12 -2.02
C ARG A 9 -20.26 -18.17 -2.83
N GLN A 10 -19.09 -18.30 -2.19
CA GLN A 10 -17.80 -18.53 -2.86
C GLN A 10 -17.75 -19.90 -3.55
N MET A 11 -18.29 -20.95 -2.95
CA MET A 11 -18.44 -22.24 -3.61
C MET A 11 -19.37 -22.17 -4.82
N CYS A 12 -20.53 -21.54 -4.71
CA CYS A 12 -21.46 -21.36 -5.84
C CYS A 12 -20.89 -20.56 -7.00
N ILE A 13 -19.99 -19.59 -6.71
CA ILE A 13 -19.28 -18.82 -7.75
C ILE A 13 -18.18 -19.68 -8.36
N ARG A 14 -17.39 -20.39 -7.55
CA ARG A 14 -16.34 -21.30 -8.03
C ARG A 14 -16.87 -22.40 -8.94
N ASP A 15 -18.03 -22.97 -8.63
CA ASP A 15 -18.64 -24.04 -9.42
C ASP A 15 -19.20 -23.56 -10.79
N ARG A 16 -19.28 -22.23 -11.00
CA ARG A 16 -19.82 -21.65 -12.26
C ARG A 16 -18.75 -21.01 -13.13
N LEU A 17 -17.56 -20.74 -12.60
CA LEU A 17 -16.48 -20.12 -13.36
C LEU A 17 -15.43 -21.16 -13.72
N THR A 18 -15.09 -21.21 -15.00
CA THR A 18 -13.96 -22.00 -15.47
C THR A 18 -12.68 -21.26 -15.12
N VAL A 19 -11.81 -21.88 -14.33
CA VAL A 19 -10.47 -21.37 -14.07
C VAL A 19 -9.62 -21.54 -15.33
N LEU A 20 -9.02 -20.45 -15.79
CA LEU A 20 -8.11 -20.42 -16.93
C LEU A 20 -6.65 -20.45 -16.45
N ASN A 21 -5.75 -20.93 -17.31
CA ASN A 21 -4.31 -20.87 -17.02
C ASN A 21 -3.80 -19.46 -17.32
N ALA A 22 -3.30 -18.77 -16.29
CA ALA A 22 -2.86 -17.39 -16.42
C ALA A 22 -1.65 -17.20 -17.36
N GLU A 23 -0.84 -18.24 -17.61
CA GLU A 23 0.34 -18.18 -18.48
C GLU A 23 0.02 -18.60 -19.93
N GLU A 24 -0.84 -19.60 -20.09
CA GLU A 24 -1.17 -20.19 -21.40
C GLU A 24 -2.34 -19.46 -22.09
N ASP A 25 -3.35 -19.02 -21.31
CA ASP A 25 -4.59 -18.43 -21.84
C ASP A 25 -4.55 -16.89 -21.92
N VAL A 26 -3.37 -16.23 -21.93
CA VAL A 26 -3.23 -14.76 -21.85
C VAL A 26 -4.10 -14.04 -22.89
N GLU A 27 -3.99 -14.39 -24.15
CA GLU A 27 -4.75 -13.73 -25.23
C GLU A 27 -6.27 -13.89 -25.05
N LYS A 28 -6.70 -15.06 -24.63
CA LYS A 28 -8.10 -15.35 -24.32
C LYS A 28 -8.59 -14.51 -23.16
N ILE A 29 -7.83 -14.48 -22.04
CA ILE A 29 -8.17 -13.69 -20.85
C ILE A 29 -8.22 -12.21 -21.22
N ALA A 30 -7.19 -11.69 -21.90
CA ALA A 30 -7.12 -10.29 -22.32
C ALA A 30 -8.30 -9.86 -23.19
N SER A 31 -8.86 -10.78 -23.99
CA SER A 31 -10.06 -10.50 -24.79
C SER A 31 -11.36 -10.49 -23.99
N MET A 32 -11.37 -11.01 -22.76
CA MET A 32 -12.57 -11.17 -21.92
C MET A 32 -12.73 -10.10 -20.87
N VAL A 33 -11.64 -9.37 -20.53
CA VAL A 33 -11.61 -8.42 -19.40
C VAL A 33 -11.03 -7.09 -19.81
N ASP A 34 -11.37 -6.04 -19.07
CA ASP A 34 -10.84 -4.70 -19.31
C ASP A 34 -9.44 -4.50 -18.71
N PHE A 35 -9.11 -5.21 -17.64
CA PHE A 35 -7.82 -5.21 -16.98
C PHE A 35 -7.69 -6.46 -16.08
N VAL A 36 -6.50 -6.74 -15.61
CA VAL A 36 -6.24 -7.82 -14.66
C VAL A 36 -5.57 -7.30 -13.38
N PHE A 37 -5.92 -7.91 -12.28
CA PHE A 37 -5.16 -7.79 -11.05
C PHE A 37 -4.18 -8.95 -10.93
N CYS A 38 -2.92 -8.65 -10.60
CA CYS A 38 -1.89 -9.66 -10.44
C CYS A 38 -1.51 -9.81 -8.96
N ALA A 39 -1.75 -11.01 -8.40
CA ALA A 39 -1.37 -11.39 -7.05
C ALA A 39 -0.86 -12.85 -7.03
N VAL A 40 -0.14 -13.25 -8.07
CA VAL A 40 0.39 -14.62 -8.22
C VAL A 40 1.61 -14.84 -7.32
N ASP A 41 1.80 -16.06 -6.86
CA ASP A 41 2.98 -16.50 -6.10
C ASP A 41 3.93 -17.27 -7.03
N MET A 42 4.89 -16.55 -7.59
CA MET A 42 5.89 -17.05 -8.53
C MET A 42 7.23 -16.32 -8.29
N LYS A 43 8.29 -16.75 -8.97
CA LYS A 43 9.57 -16.01 -8.95
C LYS A 43 9.43 -14.64 -9.59
N LYS A 44 10.16 -13.65 -9.09
CA LYS A 44 10.07 -12.25 -9.57
C LYS A 44 10.23 -12.11 -11.09
N ASP A 45 11.13 -12.85 -11.71
CA ASP A 45 11.38 -12.78 -13.15
C ASP A 45 10.21 -13.40 -13.96
N GLU A 46 9.61 -14.47 -13.44
CA GLU A 46 8.42 -15.10 -14.02
C GLU A 46 7.22 -14.15 -13.94
N ILE A 47 7.04 -13.48 -12.78
CA ILE A 47 5.99 -12.45 -12.59
C ILE A 47 6.19 -11.29 -13.59
N ARG A 48 7.42 -10.78 -13.72
CA ARG A 48 7.72 -9.71 -14.69
C ARG A 48 7.33 -10.10 -16.11
N ALA A 49 7.75 -11.31 -16.53
CA ALA A 49 7.44 -11.82 -17.86
C ALA A 49 5.93 -11.98 -18.08
N LEU A 50 5.20 -12.49 -17.08
CA LEU A 50 3.75 -12.67 -17.13
C LEU A 50 3.03 -11.32 -17.24
N GLU A 51 3.36 -10.37 -16.36
CA GLU A 51 2.74 -9.04 -16.34
C GLU A 51 3.02 -8.28 -17.65
N GLU A 52 4.23 -8.35 -18.18
CA GLU A 52 4.54 -7.78 -19.50
C GLU A 52 3.80 -8.48 -20.64
N LYS A 53 3.57 -9.79 -20.56
CA LYS A 53 2.81 -10.53 -21.56
C LYS A 53 1.35 -10.05 -21.64
N TYR A 54 0.71 -9.85 -20.46
CA TYR A 54 -0.65 -9.25 -20.41
C TYR A 54 -0.66 -7.82 -20.95
N ALA A 55 0.28 -6.98 -20.52
CA ALA A 55 0.38 -5.61 -21.02
C ALA A 55 0.56 -5.57 -22.55
N LYS A 56 1.43 -6.43 -23.12
CA LYS A 56 1.61 -6.56 -24.58
C LYS A 56 0.38 -7.10 -25.30
N ALA A 57 -0.46 -7.87 -24.64
CA ALA A 57 -1.79 -8.28 -25.14
C ALA A 57 -2.85 -7.18 -24.98
N GLU A 58 -2.44 -5.93 -24.77
CA GLU A 58 -3.30 -4.75 -24.60
C GLU A 58 -4.23 -4.80 -23.38
N CYS A 59 -3.92 -5.66 -22.39
CA CYS A 59 -4.63 -5.79 -21.14
C CYS A 59 -3.84 -5.08 -20.02
N PRO A 60 -4.37 -3.98 -19.46
CA PRO A 60 -3.74 -3.32 -18.31
C PRO A 60 -3.59 -4.26 -17.12
N VAL A 61 -2.45 -4.14 -16.41
CA VAL A 61 -2.14 -4.93 -15.21
C VAL A 61 -2.03 -4.01 -14.01
N VAL A 62 -2.83 -4.26 -12.98
CA VAL A 62 -2.65 -3.67 -11.66
C VAL A 62 -2.07 -4.74 -10.75
N SER A 63 -0.83 -4.56 -10.32
CA SER A 63 -0.10 -5.61 -9.62
C SER A 63 0.08 -5.33 -8.13
N ASN A 64 -0.18 -6.36 -7.35
CA ASN A 64 0.15 -6.41 -5.93
C ASN A 64 1.59 -6.90 -5.68
N ASN A 65 2.21 -7.51 -6.70
CA ASN A 65 3.53 -8.11 -6.59
C ASN A 65 4.65 -7.07 -6.52
N SER A 66 5.77 -7.46 -5.95
CA SER A 66 6.95 -6.60 -5.81
C SER A 66 7.85 -6.60 -7.06
N ALA A 67 7.52 -7.40 -8.08
CA ALA A 67 8.42 -7.65 -9.20
C ALA A 67 8.77 -6.38 -9.99
N HIS A 68 7.82 -5.51 -10.25
CA HIS A 68 8.00 -4.26 -10.99
C HIS A 68 8.12 -3.00 -10.14
N ARG A 69 8.13 -3.08 -8.80
CA ARG A 69 8.16 -1.87 -7.94
C ARG A 69 9.36 -0.96 -8.19
N HIS A 70 10.50 -1.52 -8.59
CA HIS A 70 11.72 -0.76 -8.90
C HIS A 70 11.97 -0.59 -10.42
N THR A 71 11.04 -1.00 -11.28
CA THR A 71 11.14 -0.74 -12.72
C THR A 71 10.90 0.75 -12.96
N PRO A 72 11.83 1.47 -13.65
CA PRO A 72 11.81 2.94 -13.69
C PRO A 72 10.55 3.56 -14.33
N ASP A 73 9.96 2.90 -15.32
CA ASP A 73 8.78 3.35 -16.04
C ASP A 73 7.47 2.69 -15.58
N VAL A 74 7.52 1.97 -14.45
CA VAL A 74 6.33 1.38 -13.84
C VAL A 74 5.93 2.22 -12.62
N PRO A 75 4.75 2.87 -12.63
CA PRO A 75 4.30 3.66 -11.50
C PRO A 75 3.98 2.77 -10.30
N MET A 76 4.49 3.14 -9.13
CA MET A 76 4.10 2.59 -7.85
C MET A 76 3.21 3.64 -7.16
N VAL A 77 1.91 3.36 -7.07
CA VAL A 77 0.91 4.39 -6.76
C VAL A 77 0.25 4.15 -5.41
N ILE A 78 0.17 5.22 -4.62
CA ILE A 78 -0.81 5.43 -3.57
C ILE A 78 -1.70 6.58 -4.09
N PRO A 79 -2.94 6.30 -4.53
CA PRO A 79 -3.73 7.29 -5.30
C PRO A 79 -3.98 8.62 -4.59
N GLU A 80 -3.94 8.64 -3.25
CA GLU A 80 -4.06 9.86 -2.45
C GLU A 80 -2.73 10.63 -2.34
N VAL A 81 -1.59 10.02 -2.68
CA VAL A 81 -0.26 10.58 -2.41
C VAL A 81 0.45 11.03 -3.69
N ASN A 82 0.49 10.15 -4.70
CA ASN A 82 1.27 10.39 -5.93
C ASN A 82 0.52 9.97 -7.20
N PRO A 83 -0.72 10.43 -7.42
CA PRO A 83 -1.52 10.08 -8.59
C PRO A 83 -0.86 10.51 -9.92
N GLU A 84 -0.04 11.56 -9.92
CA GLU A 84 0.70 12.07 -11.09
C GLU A 84 1.69 11.06 -11.65
N HIS A 85 2.14 10.08 -10.87
CA HIS A 85 3.03 9.03 -11.38
C HIS A 85 2.40 8.16 -12.47
N ILE A 86 1.07 8.16 -12.61
CA ILE A 86 0.39 7.46 -13.71
C ILE A 86 0.74 8.05 -15.09
N GLU A 87 1.21 9.28 -15.17
CA GLU A 87 1.62 9.91 -16.42
C GLU A 87 2.79 9.18 -17.10
N ILE A 88 3.64 8.49 -16.32
CA ILE A 88 4.75 7.66 -16.86
C ILE A 88 4.26 6.51 -17.74
N ILE A 89 2.98 6.12 -17.64
CA ILE A 89 2.40 5.06 -18.45
C ILE A 89 2.56 5.36 -19.94
N ALA A 90 2.57 6.62 -20.34
CA ALA A 90 2.82 7.01 -21.73
C ALA A 90 4.19 6.53 -22.24
N SER A 91 5.22 6.70 -21.41
CA SER A 91 6.60 6.24 -21.71
C SER A 91 6.70 4.71 -21.63
N GLN A 92 6.06 4.09 -20.64
CA GLN A 92 6.01 2.64 -20.53
C GLN A 92 5.37 1.99 -21.77
N ARG A 93 4.27 2.55 -22.27
CA ARG A 93 3.60 2.09 -23.51
C ARG A 93 4.52 2.16 -24.74
N LYS A 94 5.33 3.21 -24.86
CA LYS A 94 6.34 3.31 -25.94
C LYS A 94 7.35 2.16 -25.84
N ARG A 95 7.86 1.86 -24.63
CA ARG A 95 8.80 0.75 -24.41
C ARG A 95 8.16 -0.60 -24.71
N LEU A 96 6.95 -0.84 -24.27
CA LEU A 96 6.23 -2.10 -24.46
C LEU A 96 5.65 -2.28 -25.87
N GLY A 97 5.53 -1.19 -26.65
CA GLY A 97 4.89 -1.19 -27.96
C GLY A 97 3.37 -1.33 -27.91
N THR A 98 2.74 -0.84 -26.84
CA THR A 98 1.29 -0.98 -26.60
C THR A 98 0.54 0.34 -26.76
N LYS A 99 -0.76 0.26 -26.98
CA LYS A 99 -1.67 1.42 -27.05
C LYS A 99 -2.49 1.56 -25.77
N ARG A 100 -2.99 0.45 -25.25
CA ARG A 100 -3.84 0.38 -24.06
C ARG A 100 -3.12 -0.29 -22.87
N GLY A 101 -2.38 -1.35 -23.13
CA GLY A 101 -1.72 -2.14 -22.11
C GLY A 101 -0.68 -1.35 -21.33
N PHE A 102 -0.61 -1.59 -20.02
CA PHE A 102 0.37 -1.04 -19.10
C PHE A 102 0.44 -1.89 -17.83
N ILE A 103 1.43 -1.62 -17.00
CA ILE A 103 1.60 -2.20 -15.67
C ILE A 103 1.67 -1.04 -14.68
N ALA A 104 0.85 -1.10 -13.63
CA ALA A 104 0.94 -0.25 -12.45
C ALA A 104 1.03 -1.14 -11.21
N VAL A 105 1.81 -0.74 -10.23
CA VAL A 105 2.02 -1.56 -9.03
C VAL A 105 1.63 -0.81 -7.76
N LYS A 106 1.21 -1.56 -6.77
CA LYS A 106 0.98 -1.11 -5.42
C LYS A 106 2.28 -1.22 -4.59
N SER A 107 2.48 -0.30 -3.64
CA SER A 107 3.57 -0.35 -2.67
C SER A 107 3.42 -1.50 -1.66
N ASN A 108 4.43 -1.73 -0.85
CA ASN A 108 4.35 -2.66 0.28
C ASN A 108 3.23 -2.26 1.25
N CYS A 109 2.59 -3.25 1.89
CA CYS A 109 1.44 -3.02 2.77
C CYS A 109 1.79 -2.27 4.06
N SER A 110 3.02 -2.39 4.56
CA SER A 110 3.44 -1.66 5.77
C SER A 110 3.52 -0.16 5.56
N LEU A 111 3.79 0.29 4.32
CA LEU A 111 3.91 1.70 3.97
C LEU A 111 2.57 2.44 4.07
N GLN A 112 1.47 1.75 3.83
CA GLN A 112 0.13 2.34 3.83
C GLN A 112 -0.26 2.95 5.19
N SER A 113 0.41 2.57 6.27
CA SER A 113 0.14 3.15 7.58
C SER A 113 0.80 4.53 7.75
N TYR A 114 2.04 4.73 7.28
CA TYR A 114 2.80 5.93 7.63
C TYR A 114 3.13 6.85 6.45
N VAL A 115 3.27 6.33 5.23
CA VAL A 115 3.56 7.17 4.05
C VAL A 115 2.45 8.19 3.81
N PRO A 116 1.15 7.82 3.83
CA PRO A 116 0.07 8.80 3.73
C PRO A 116 0.06 9.83 4.85
N ALA A 117 0.39 9.42 6.09
CA ALA A 117 0.44 10.34 7.22
C ALA A 117 1.57 11.39 7.10
N LEU A 118 2.67 11.02 6.43
CA LEU A 118 3.76 11.95 6.14
C LEU A 118 3.51 12.81 4.90
N ALA A 119 2.73 12.33 3.93
CA ALA A 119 2.52 13.00 2.64
C ALA A 119 2.14 14.49 2.75
N PRO A 120 1.13 14.91 3.54
CA PRO A 120 0.76 16.32 3.66
C PRO A 120 1.82 17.18 4.36
N LEU A 121 2.86 16.57 4.92
CA LEU A 121 3.93 17.25 5.65
C LEU A 121 5.21 17.40 4.81
N MET A 122 5.31 16.64 3.70
CA MET A 122 6.54 16.55 2.89
C MET A 122 6.93 17.92 2.28
N ASP A 123 6.05 18.49 1.50
CA ASP A 123 6.38 19.69 0.71
C ASP A 123 6.46 20.96 1.57
N LYS A 124 5.49 21.16 2.46
CA LYS A 124 5.38 22.38 3.24
C LYS A 124 6.44 22.46 4.34
N TYR A 125 6.68 21.35 5.04
CA TYR A 125 7.56 21.32 6.21
C TYR A 125 8.89 20.61 5.94
N LYS A 126 9.01 19.91 4.82
CA LYS A 126 10.20 19.19 4.37
C LYS A 126 10.69 18.20 5.41
N VAL A 127 10.09 17.03 5.42
CA VAL A 127 10.55 15.90 6.26
C VAL A 127 11.98 15.56 5.88
N THR A 128 12.89 15.58 6.84
CA THR A 128 14.32 15.30 6.63
C THR A 128 14.72 13.92 7.08
N LYS A 129 14.08 13.42 8.15
CA LYS A 129 14.32 12.09 8.71
C LYS A 129 13.02 11.46 9.18
N ALA A 130 12.90 10.15 8.95
CA ALA A 130 11.81 9.34 9.50
C ALA A 130 12.37 8.02 10.03
N LEU A 131 11.97 7.65 11.24
CA LEU A 131 12.13 6.30 11.77
C LEU A 131 10.74 5.70 11.91
N ALA A 132 10.53 4.51 11.34
CA ALA A 132 9.26 3.80 11.44
C ALA A 132 9.48 2.38 11.99
N CYS A 133 8.95 2.12 13.18
CA CYS A 133 8.88 0.77 13.71
C CYS A 133 7.50 0.19 13.38
N THR A 134 7.45 -0.84 12.53
CA THR A 134 6.18 -1.42 12.06
C THR A 134 5.86 -2.71 12.81
N TYR A 135 4.64 -2.81 13.30
CA TYR A 135 4.05 -3.97 13.95
C TYR A 135 3.08 -4.63 12.98
N GLN A 136 3.54 -5.66 12.28
CA GLN A 136 2.84 -6.23 11.14
C GLN A 136 1.99 -7.44 11.53
N ALA A 137 0.72 -7.39 11.16
CA ALA A 137 -0.25 -8.46 11.34
C ALA A 137 0.10 -9.72 10.53
N ILE A 138 -0.35 -10.88 11.02
CA ILE A 138 -0.06 -12.20 10.41
C ILE A 138 -0.68 -12.39 9.02
N SER A 139 -1.80 -11.70 8.73
CA SER A 139 -2.41 -11.72 7.39
C SER A 139 -1.50 -11.17 6.29
N GLY A 140 -0.53 -10.28 6.63
CA GLY A 140 0.51 -9.85 5.70
C GLY A 140 1.43 -10.98 5.20
N ALA A 141 1.48 -12.11 5.91
CA ALA A 141 2.15 -13.33 5.49
C ALA A 141 1.18 -14.38 4.92
N GLY A 142 -0.09 -14.02 4.66
CA GLY A 142 -1.12 -14.96 4.22
C GLY A 142 -1.51 -15.99 5.27
N LYS A 143 -1.24 -15.70 6.56
CA LYS A 143 -1.44 -16.65 7.66
C LYS A 143 -2.61 -16.28 8.56
N THR A 144 -3.18 -17.29 9.22
CA THR A 144 -4.16 -17.16 10.32
C THR A 144 -3.55 -17.67 11.62
N PHE A 145 -4.17 -17.42 12.75
CA PHE A 145 -3.72 -17.98 14.03
C PHE A 145 -3.75 -19.52 14.05
N GLU A 146 -4.63 -20.14 13.27
CA GLU A 146 -4.69 -21.60 13.13
C GLU A 146 -3.50 -22.16 12.34
N SER A 147 -3.09 -21.44 11.27
CA SER A 147 -1.97 -21.85 10.41
C SER A 147 -0.60 -21.39 10.92
N PHE A 148 -0.57 -20.51 11.94
CA PHE A 148 0.64 -19.93 12.52
C PHE A 148 0.51 -19.80 14.05
N PRO A 149 0.28 -20.91 14.78
CA PRO A 149 0.04 -20.85 16.23
C PRO A 149 1.26 -20.38 17.04
N GLU A 150 2.47 -20.54 16.55
CA GLU A 150 3.72 -20.11 17.19
C GLU A 150 3.88 -18.60 17.32
N ILE A 151 3.00 -17.81 16.67
CA ILE A 151 2.99 -16.36 16.86
C ILE A 151 2.24 -15.93 18.12
N LEU A 152 1.39 -16.78 18.69
CA LEU A 152 0.66 -16.45 19.90
C LEU A 152 1.62 -16.24 21.06
N ASP A 153 1.40 -15.17 21.82
CA ASP A 153 2.27 -14.73 22.90
C ASP A 153 3.76 -14.53 22.50
N ASN A 154 3.98 -14.11 21.23
CA ASN A 154 5.31 -13.97 20.64
C ASN A 154 5.41 -12.77 19.72
N VAL A 155 6.63 -12.20 19.60
CA VAL A 155 7.00 -11.16 18.63
C VAL A 155 8.22 -11.64 17.85
N ILE A 156 8.12 -11.67 16.52
CA ILE A 156 9.25 -12.03 15.66
C ILE A 156 9.90 -10.74 15.16
N PRO A 157 11.18 -10.46 15.52
CA PRO A 157 11.85 -9.19 15.22
C PRO A 157 12.42 -9.10 13.80
N TYR A 158 12.01 -9.97 12.90
CA TYR A 158 12.51 -10.04 11.53
C TYR A 158 11.44 -10.50 10.54
N ILE A 159 11.29 -9.74 9.47
CA ILE A 159 10.47 -10.11 8.31
C ILE A 159 11.32 -9.92 7.06
N GLY A 160 11.61 -11.01 6.34
CA GLY A 160 12.58 -11.01 5.24
C GLY A 160 12.34 -9.94 4.18
N GLY A 161 13.29 -9.02 4.03
CA GLY A 161 13.27 -7.96 3.02
C GLY A 161 12.25 -6.84 3.27
N GLU A 162 11.56 -6.81 4.41
CA GLU A 162 10.56 -5.76 4.69
C GLU A 162 11.21 -4.41 5.05
N GLU A 163 12.30 -4.41 5.79
CA GLU A 163 13.01 -3.17 6.14
C GLU A 163 13.55 -2.48 4.89
N GLU A 164 14.20 -3.22 4.00
CA GLU A 164 14.71 -2.67 2.74
C GLU A 164 13.60 -2.05 1.87
N LYS A 165 12.45 -2.72 1.76
CA LYS A 165 11.28 -2.16 1.05
C LYS A 165 10.75 -0.91 1.74
N SER A 166 10.64 -0.95 3.07
CA SER A 166 10.13 0.16 3.87
C SER A 166 11.04 1.39 3.84
N GLU A 167 12.32 1.23 3.56
CA GLU A 167 13.28 2.33 3.42
C GLU A 167 13.36 2.88 1.99
N LYS A 168 13.20 2.03 0.96
CA LYS A 168 13.40 2.42 -0.45
C LYS A 168 12.10 2.81 -1.18
N GLU A 169 11.02 2.03 -0.99
CA GLU A 169 9.77 2.28 -1.73
C GLU A 169 9.17 3.66 -1.49
N PRO A 170 9.20 4.24 -0.25
CA PRO A 170 8.71 5.60 -0.04
C PRO A 170 9.45 6.65 -0.87
N LEU A 171 10.75 6.48 -1.12
CA LEU A 171 11.53 7.41 -1.94
C LEU A 171 11.05 7.42 -3.39
N LYS A 172 10.63 6.28 -3.93
CA LYS A 172 10.00 6.24 -5.25
C LYS A 172 8.61 6.88 -5.25
N ILE A 173 7.81 6.66 -4.19
CA ILE A 173 6.47 7.27 -4.08
C ILE A 173 6.58 8.81 -4.02
N TRP A 174 7.56 9.35 -3.30
CA TRP A 174 7.83 10.79 -3.22
C TRP A 174 8.79 11.30 -4.30
N GLY A 175 9.14 10.44 -5.26
CA GLY A 175 9.93 10.78 -6.43
C GLY A 175 9.17 11.65 -7.42
N HIS A 176 9.75 11.86 -8.57
CA HIS A 176 9.13 12.61 -9.66
C HIS A 176 9.47 11.99 -11.02
N ILE A 177 8.67 12.34 -12.03
CA ILE A 177 8.94 11.92 -13.40
C ILE A 177 9.99 12.84 -14.01
N GLU A 178 11.06 12.23 -14.56
CA GLU A 178 12.08 12.92 -15.34
C GLU A 178 12.27 12.18 -16.67
N GLY A 179 11.83 12.78 -17.76
CA GLY A 179 11.83 12.12 -19.07
C GLY A 179 10.96 10.87 -19.08
N ASP A 180 11.57 9.72 -19.32
CA ASP A 180 10.86 8.43 -19.45
C ASP A 180 10.99 7.54 -18.19
N VAL A 181 11.38 8.10 -17.03
CA VAL A 181 11.60 7.36 -15.79
C VAL A 181 11.07 8.11 -14.56
N ILE A 182 10.78 7.36 -13.51
CA ILE A 182 10.53 7.92 -12.16
C ILE A 182 11.88 7.92 -11.45
N VAL A 183 12.31 9.09 -11.01
CA VAL A 183 13.51 9.31 -10.20
C VAL A 183 13.12 9.36 -8.74
N ASP A 184 13.79 8.56 -7.93
CA ASP A 184 13.53 8.48 -6.50
C ASP A 184 13.89 9.79 -5.80
N ALA A 185 13.11 10.19 -4.79
CA ALA A 185 13.43 11.31 -3.91
C ALA A 185 14.73 11.02 -3.13
N THR A 186 15.50 12.07 -2.85
CA THR A 186 16.73 11.98 -2.05
C THR A 186 16.51 12.18 -0.55
N ALA A 187 15.32 12.59 -0.17
CA ALA A 187 14.86 12.79 1.21
C ALA A 187 13.42 12.26 1.37
N PRO A 188 12.99 11.93 2.58
CA PRO A 188 13.74 11.92 3.84
C PRO A 188 14.73 10.74 3.95
N ALA A 189 15.70 10.86 4.87
CA ALA A 189 16.45 9.69 5.31
C ALA A 189 15.51 8.80 6.15
N ILE A 190 15.31 7.57 5.72
CA ILE A 190 14.37 6.62 6.37
C ILE A 190 15.14 5.47 6.96
N THR A 191 14.81 5.12 8.20
CA THR A 191 15.23 3.86 8.81
C THR A 191 14.02 3.15 9.39
N THR A 192 13.99 1.83 9.28
CA THR A 192 12.84 1.04 9.71
C THR A 192 13.25 -0.16 10.53
N GLN A 193 12.33 -0.58 11.40
CA GLN A 193 12.36 -1.86 12.09
C GLN A 193 11.02 -2.55 11.86
N CYS A 194 11.04 -3.76 11.31
CA CYS A 194 9.82 -4.48 10.95
C CYS A 194 9.64 -5.73 11.82
N LEU A 195 8.58 -5.75 12.63
CA LEU A 195 8.26 -6.84 13.54
C LEU A 195 6.95 -7.53 13.14
N ARG A 196 6.90 -8.86 13.27
CA ARG A 196 5.65 -9.61 13.19
C ARG A 196 5.05 -9.77 14.58
N VAL A 197 3.77 -9.41 14.73
CA VAL A 197 3.06 -9.40 16.01
C VAL A 197 1.80 -10.28 15.94
N PRO A 198 1.27 -10.75 17.10
CA PRO A 198 0.09 -11.60 17.16
C PRO A 198 -1.21 -10.78 16.95
N VAL A 199 -1.31 -10.12 15.81
CA VAL A 199 -2.48 -9.36 15.36
C VAL A 199 -2.97 -10.00 14.07
N SER A 200 -4.28 -10.24 13.94
CA SER A 200 -4.85 -10.87 12.74
C SER A 200 -4.69 -9.98 11.51
N ASP A 201 -5.14 -8.73 11.59
CA ASP A 201 -5.14 -7.74 10.51
C ASP A 201 -4.87 -6.34 11.06
N GLY A 202 -4.33 -5.48 10.21
CA GLY A 202 -3.98 -4.11 10.53
C GLY A 202 -2.49 -3.97 10.90
N HIS A 203 -1.75 -3.22 10.07
CA HIS A 203 -0.36 -2.87 10.34
C HIS A 203 -0.29 -1.55 11.09
N THR A 204 0.35 -1.57 12.24
CA THR A 204 0.61 -0.37 13.05
C THR A 204 2.05 0.07 12.83
N ALA A 205 2.29 1.38 12.81
CA ALA A 205 3.63 1.96 12.78
C ALA A 205 3.80 3.00 13.89
N ALA A 206 4.86 2.88 14.67
CA ALA A 206 5.35 3.96 15.51
C ALA A 206 6.34 4.78 14.67
N VAL A 207 6.04 6.07 14.49
CA VAL A 207 6.77 6.97 13.59
C VAL A 207 7.41 8.09 14.40
N PHE A 208 8.67 8.36 14.10
CA PHE A 208 9.44 9.50 14.63
C PHE A 208 9.92 10.31 13.43
N VAL A 209 9.76 11.63 13.47
CA VAL A 209 9.98 12.49 12.31
C VAL A 209 10.68 13.80 12.68
N SER A 210 11.61 14.21 11.81
CA SER A 210 12.26 15.52 11.87
C SER A 210 12.02 16.32 10.60
N PHE A 211 11.94 17.63 10.73
CA PHE A 211 11.63 18.56 9.66
C PHE A 211 12.75 19.57 9.46
N GLU A 212 12.86 20.12 8.25
CA GLU A 212 13.66 21.32 8.02
C GLU A 212 12.94 22.56 8.61
N ASN A 213 11.64 22.66 8.37
CA ASN A 213 10.77 23.70 8.90
C ASN A 213 9.80 23.07 9.91
N LYS A 214 10.21 22.99 11.19
CA LYS A 214 9.41 22.34 12.23
C LYS A 214 8.02 22.99 12.34
N PRO A 215 6.92 22.24 12.04
CA PRO A 215 5.56 22.72 12.24
C PRO A 215 5.19 22.76 13.72
N SER A 216 4.15 23.51 14.08
CA SER A 216 3.45 23.33 15.34
C SER A 216 2.60 22.04 15.31
N LYS A 217 2.20 21.57 16.48
CA LYS A 217 1.30 20.40 16.60
C LYS A 217 -0.03 20.68 15.91
N GLU A 218 -0.55 21.89 16.06
CA GLU A 218 -1.82 22.34 15.47
C GLU A 218 -1.74 22.35 13.94
N GLU A 219 -0.61 22.77 13.38
CA GLU A 219 -0.38 22.74 11.92
C GLU A 219 -0.35 21.31 11.37
N ILE A 220 0.25 20.36 12.09
CA ILE A 220 0.25 18.93 11.71
C ILE A 220 -1.18 18.38 11.74
N LEU A 221 -1.93 18.65 12.81
CA LEU A 221 -3.31 18.18 12.96
C LEU A 221 -4.21 18.77 11.86
N GLN A 222 -4.01 20.04 11.52
CA GLN A 222 -4.75 20.69 10.44
C GLN A 222 -4.39 20.09 9.08
N ALA A 223 -3.09 19.82 8.81
CA ALA A 223 -2.65 19.20 7.58
C ALA A 223 -3.28 17.79 7.39
N TRP A 224 -3.36 16.99 8.43
CA TRP A 224 -4.05 15.69 8.37
C TRP A 224 -5.56 15.82 8.15
N LYS A 225 -6.19 16.79 8.80
CA LYS A 225 -7.63 17.05 8.67
C LYS A 225 -8.00 17.53 7.26
N ASP A 226 -7.17 18.35 6.65
CA ASP A 226 -7.43 18.94 5.34
C ASP A 226 -6.96 18.03 4.19
N PHE A 227 -6.26 16.94 4.49
CA PHE A 227 -5.71 16.06 3.46
C PHE A 227 -6.82 15.36 2.69
N SER A 228 -6.81 15.58 1.38
CA SER A 228 -7.70 14.96 0.40
C SER A 228 -6.90 14.63 -0.85
N GLY A 229 -7.19 13.50 -1.47
CA GLY A 229 -6.55 13.09 -2.71
C GLY A 229 -7.55 12.88 -3.84
N VAL A 230 -7.04 12.51 -5.00
CA VAL A 230 -7.85 12.25 -6.21
C VAL A 230 -9.02 11.29 -5.96
N PRO A 231 -8.88 10.19 -5.18
CA PRO A 231 -10.02 9.32 -4.91
C PRO A 231 -11.19 10.00 -4.20
N GLN A 232 -10.92 10.92 -3.27
CA GLN A 232 -11.93 11.70 -2.56
C GLN A 232 -12.56 12.76 -3.47
N GLU A 233 -11.75 13.45 -4.28
CA GLU A 233 -12.21 14.45 -5.25
C GLU A 233 -13.15 13.83 -6.30
N LEU A 234 -12.80 12.65 -6.80
CA LEU A 234 -13.62 11.90 -7.75
C LEU A 234 -14.78 11.14 -7.10
N GLN A 235 -14.87 11.14 -5.77
CA GLN A 235 -15.88 10.40 -5.00
C GLN A 235 -15.96 8.94 -5.42
N LEU A 236 -14.81 8.28 -5.56
CA LEU A 236 -14.76 6.88 -5.96
C LEU A 236 -15.54 6.00 -4.95
N PRO A 237 -16.20 4.93 -5.41
CA PRO A 237 -17.10 4.13 -4.55
C PRO A 237 -16.47 3.59 -3.26
N SER A 238 -15.16 3.31 -3.29
CA SER A 238 -14.42 2.78 -2.15
C SER A 238 -13.58 3.82 -1.43
N ALA A 239 -13.54 5.07 -1.92
CA ALA A 239 -12.78 6.12 -1.29
C ALA A 239 -13.42 6.52 0.05
N PRO A 240 -12.65 6.56 1.15
CA PRO A 240 -13.15 7.06 2.42
C PRO A 240 -13.45 8.57 2.30
N LYS A 241 -14.43 9.05 3.04
CA LYS A 241 -14.73 10.49 3.07
C LYS A 241 -13.57 11.28 3.67
N GLN A 242 -12.98 10.74 4.73
CA GLN A 242 -11.78 11.27 5.37
C GLN A 242 -10.71 10.17 5.34
N PHE A 243 -9.63 10.40 4.60
CA PHE A 243 -8.57 9.41 4.44
C PHE A 243 -7.67 9.31 5.67
N LEU A 244 -7.23 10.45 6.23
CA LEU A 244 -6.41 10.52 7.43
C LEU A 244 -7.29 10.90 8.63
N ASN A 245 -7.37 10.05 9.65
CA ASN A 245 -8.21 10.27 10.82
C ASN A 245 -7.36 10.31 12.10
N TYR A 246 -7.34 11.45 12.79
CA TYR A 246 -6.62 11.61 14.03
C TYR A 246 -7.50 11.35 15.26
N PHE A 247 -7.03 10.49 16.15
CA PHE A 247 -7.65 10.18 17.44
C PHE A 247 -6.97 10.95 18.57
N THR A 248 -7.77 11.53 19.45
CA THR A 248 -7.29 12.31 20.61
C THR A 248 -7.10 11.45 21.84
N GLU A 249 -7.69 10.26 21.88
CA GLU A 249 -7.57 9.31 22.97
C GLU A 249 -6.16 8.74 23.06
N ASP A 250 -5.66 8.64 24.28
CA ASP A 250 -4.27 8.24 24.56
C ASP A 250 -3.96 6.79 24.20
N ASP A 251 -4.96 5.94 24.07
CA ASP A 251 -4.82 4.52 23.74
C ASP A 251 -5.19 4.17 22.28
N ARG A 252 -5.38 5.18 21.41
CA ARG A 252 -5.73 4.99 19.99
C ARG A 252 -4.59 5.47 19.07
N PRO A 253 -4.46 4.88 17.85
CA PRO A 253 -5.28 3.82 17.27
C PRO A 253 -4.95 2.42 17.79
N GLN A 254 -5.96 1.54 17.81
CA GLN A 254 -5.83 0.12 18.15
C GLN A 254 -6.26 -0.74 16.96
N ALA A 255 -5.44 -1.73 16.57
CA ALA A 255 -5.71 -2.57 15.41
C ALA A 255 -7.11 -3.24 15.46
N LYS A 256 -7.56 -3.71 16.63
CA LYS A 256 -8.85 -4.36 16.78
C LYS A 256 -10.04 -3.41 16.62
N LEU A 257 -9.89 -2.16 17.02
CA LEU A 257 -10.96 -1.16 17.04
C LEU A 257 -11.02 -0.36 15.74
N ASP A 258 -9.85 -0.01 15.17
CA ASP A 258 -9.73 1.06 14.17
C ASP A 258 -9.39 0.58 12.77
N ARG A 259 -8.88 -0.65 12.61
CA ARG A 259 -8.48 -1.16 11.29
C ARG A 259 -9.59 -1.18 10.23
N ASN A 260 -10.86 -1.22 10.66
CA ASN A 260 -12.01 -1.25 9.76
C ASN A 260 -12.67 0.13 9.56
N LEU A 261 -12.01 1.21 10.01
CA LEU A 261 -12.52 2.57 9.81
C LEU A 261 -12.72 2.85 8.31
N GLU A 262 -13.88 3.44 7.95
CA GLU A 262 -14.27 3.68 6.55
C GLU A 262 -14.16 2.41 5.67
N GLY A 263 -14.64 1.28 6.20
CA GLY A 263 -14.54 0.00 5.50
C GLY A 263 -13.12 -0.55 5.39
N GLY A 264 -12.18 -0.07 6.19
CA GLY A 264 -10.76 -0.42 6.15
C GLY A 264 -9.93 0.39 5.15
N MET A 265 -10.51 1.45 4.57
CA MET A 265 -9.88 2.28 3.55
C MET A 265 -9.25 3.56 4.11
N ALA A 266 -9.41 3.85 5.39
CA ALA A 266 -8.82 5.00 6.05
C ALA A 266 -7.53 4.64 6.79
N VAL A 267 -6.69 5.65 7.02
CA VAL A 267 -5.53 5.59 7.90
C VAL A 267 -5.89 6.25 9.22
N SER A 268 -5.69 5.53 10.30
CA SER A 268 -5.90 5.99 11.67
C SER A 268 -4.59 6.50 12.26
N ILE A 269 -4.59 7.69 12.84
CA ILE A 269 -3.42 8.33 13.42
C ILE A 269 -3.74 8.74 14.85
N GLY A 270 -2.77 8.65 15.75
CA GLY A 270 -2.93 9.14 17.11
C GLY A 270 -1.60 9.35 17.81
N ARG A 271 -1.66 9.79 19.06
CA ARG A 271 -0.45 9.94 19.88
C ARG A 271 0.57 10.94 19.33
N LEU A 272 0.16 11.99 18.62
CA LEU A 272 1.06 13.06 18.20
C LEU A 272 1.60 13.82 19.42
N ARG A 273 2.91 13.81 19.58
CA ARG A 273 3.63 14.48 20.68
C ARG A 273 5.05 14.82 20.29
N GLU A 274 5.64 15.80 20.96
CA GLU A 274 7.05 16.14 20.80
C GLU A 274 7.95 14.99 21.21
N ASP A 275 9.14 14.94 20.64
CA ASP A 275 10.18 13.97 20.94
C ASP A 275 11.51 14.66 21.28
N SER A 276 12.34 14.00 22.05
CA SER A 276 13.63 14.57 22.49
C SER A 276 14.78 14.37 21.49
N GLN A 277 14.62 13.46 20.52
CA GLN A 277 15.66 13.14 19.51
C GLN A 277 15.18 13.51 18.09
N TYR A 278 13.86 13.48 17.86
CA TYR A 278 13.17 13.93 16.68
C TYR A 278 12.30 15.13 17.04
N ASP A 279 11.68 15.75 16.07
CA ASP A 279 10.74 16.85 16.35
C ASP A 279 9.42 16.34 16.92
N TYR A 280 8.89 15.29 16.29
CA TYR A 280 7.62 14.66 16.70
C TYR A 280 7.64 13.15 16.57
N LYS A 281 6.72 12.51 17.31
CA LYS A 281 6.38 11.09 17.18
C LYS A 281 4.88 10.89 17.26
N PHE A 282 4.40 9.88 16.55
CA PHE A 282 2.99 9.50 16.50
C PHE A 282 2.85 8.02 16.15
N VAL A 283 1.62 7.52 16.18
CA VAL A 283 1.29 6.14 15.81
C VAL A 283 0.29 6.16 14.67
N CYS A 284 0.51 5.33 13.67
CA CYS A 284 -0.41 5.13 12.54
C CYS A 284 -0.87 3.69 12.47
N LEU A 285 -2.04 3.48 11.88
CA LEU A 285 -2.62 2.18 11.61
C LEU A 285 -3.35 2.20 10.26
N SER A 286 -3.15 1.18 9.46
CA SER A 286 -3.94 0.92 8.24
C SER A 286 -4.31 -0.55 8.13
N HIS A 287 -5.38 -0.86 7.41
CA HIS A 287 -5.76 -2.23 7.11
C HIS A 287 -4.87 -2.78 5.99
N ASN A 288 -3.95 -3.69 6.31
CA ASN A 288 -2.94 -4.20 5.38
C ASN A 288 -3.48 -5.03 4.22
N THR A 289 -4.68 -5.55 4.32
CA THR A 289 -5.32 -6.32 3.25
C THR A 289 -6.37 -5.48 2.50
N LEU A 290 -7.25 -4.75 3.15
CA LEU A 290 -8.29 -3.96 2.48
C LEU A 290 -7.72 -2.75 1.74
N LEU A 291 -7.00 -1.87 2.40
CA LEU A 291 -6.36 -0.72 1.77
C LEU A 291 -5.26 -1.15 0.77
N SER A 292 -4.72 -2.34 0.92
CA SER A 292 -3.52 -2.78 0.21
C SER A 292 -3.73 -3.94 -0.77
N LEU A 293 -4.74 -4.81 -0.60
CA LEU A 293 -4.85 -6.07 -1.36
C LEU A 293 -6.23 -6.39 -1.92
N ILE A 294 -7.29 -6.07 -1.22
CA ILE A 294 -8.59 -6.76 -1.39
C ILE A 294 -9.58 -6.01 -2.27
N HIS A 295 -9.42 -4.74 -2.52
CA HIS A 295 -10.21 -4.16 -3.63
C HIS A 295 -9.96 -4.86 -4.97
N ILE A 296 -8.98 -5.72 -4.97
CA ILE A 296 -8.54 -6.54 -6.09
C ILE A 296 -9.25 -7.90 -6.15
N SER A 297 -9.76 -8.45 -5.06
CA SER A 297 -10.17 -9.86 -5.02
C SER A 297 -11.63 -10.14 -4.69
N GLU A 298 -12.45 -9.13 -4.43
CA GLU A 298 -13.89 -9.33 -4.30
C GLU A 298 -14.64 -8.80 -5.53
N PRO A 299 -15.37 -9.67 -6.25
CA PRO A 299 -16.32 -9.26 -7.28
C PRO A 299 -17.55 -8.59 -6.67
#